data_eaf9ad5c057415747a71b0978f92abfe
#
_entry.id   eaf9ad5c057415747a71b0978f92abfe
#
_cell.length_a   1.000
_cell.length_b   1.000
_cell.length_c   1.000
_cell.angle_alpha   90.00
_cell.angle_beta   90.00
_cell.angle_gamma   90.00
#
_symmetry.space_group_name_H-M   'P 1'
#
loop_
_entity.id
_entity.type
_entity.pdbx_description
1 polymer ?
#
loop_
_entity_poly.entity_id
_entity_poly.type
_entity_poly.pdbx_seq_one_letter_code
_entity_poly.pdbx_strand_id
1 'polypeptide(L)'
;MAGYLTNLLLLALLVFILVLVIRTRRLFPVVVLAGAYSLVSAAMFVNLDAVDVAFTEAAVGAGISTVLFLAAMAYLPAVEKTPPEAKGVGHIMPALIICVFAGALLVAAAVELPPVGDPLAPPHTHVAPRYLEESGSFLHIPNVVTTVLASYRGFDTFGETVVVFAAGLGVLVLLAGFTRTARATKSAAVEDTTPGEGDDA
;
A
#
# COMPACT_ATOMS: atom_id res chain seq x y z
N MET A 1 -8.27 16.83 24.97
CA MET A 1 -7.56 15.72 25.64
C MET A 1 -8.01 14.33 25.14
N ALA A 2 -9.31 14.05 25.01
CA ALA A 2 -9.78 12.74 24.54
C ALA A 2 -9.22 12.36 23.15
N GLY A 3 -9.25 13.26 22.16
CA GLY A 3 -8.72 13.00 20.82
C GLY A 3 -7.23 12.66 20.79
N TYR A 4 -6.41 13.31 21.60
CA TYR A 4 -4.98 12.97 21.69
C TYR A 4 -4.74 11.57 22.27
N LEU A 5 -5.52 11.19 23.28
CA LEU A 5 -5.42 9.84 23.86
C LEU A 5 -5.83 8.78 22.83
N THR A 6 -6.91 9.03 22.09
CA THR A 6 -7.37 8.13 21.00
C THR A 6 -6.29 7.98 19.94
N ASN A 7 -5.67 9.08 19.48
CA ASN A 7 -4.58 9.05 18.52
C ASN A 7 -3.39 8.24 19.01
N LEU A 8 -2.96 8.44 20.27
CA LEU A 8 -1.85 7.69 20.84
C LEU A 8 -2.16 6.19 20.93
N LEU A 9 -3.39 5.83 21.31
CA LEU A 9 -3.81 4.43 21.38
C LEU A 9 -3.84 3.78 19.99
N LEU A 10 -4.37 4.47 18.97
CA LEU A 10 -4.40 3.97 17.59
C LEU A 10 -2.98 3.84 17.02
N LEU A 11 -2.10 4.82 17.24
CA LEU A 11 -0.71 4.75 16.84
C LEU A 11 0.03 3.58 17.53
N ALA A 12 -0.16 3.42 18.83
CA ALA A 12 0.43 2.30 19.57
C ALA A 12 -0.06 0.94 19.03
N LEU A 13 -1.34 0.84 18.68
CA LEU A 13 -1.92 -0.35 18.07
C LEU A 13 -1.35 -0.62 16.68
N LEU A 14 -1.18 0.40 15.84
CA LEU A 14 -0.54 0.28 14.53
C LEU A 14 0.90 -0.25 14.65
N VAL A 15 1.69 0.32 15.55
CA VAL A 15 3.06 -0.15 15.81
C VAL A 15 3.06 -1.59 16.31
N PHE A 16 2.14 -1.94 17.21
CA PHE A 16 2.00 -3.31 17.72
C PHE A 16 1.69 -4.31 16.60
N ILE A 17 0.71 -4.00 15.74
CA ILE A 17 0.36 -4.84 14.58
C ILE A 17 1.57 -4.98 13.65
N LEU A 18 2.28 -3.89 13.35
CA LEU A 18 3.47 -3.90 12.51
C LEU A 18 4.55 -4.83 13.06
N VAL A 19 4.81 -4.78 14.37
CA VAL A 19 5.76 -5.68 15.03
C VAL A 19 5.32 -7.13 14.91
N LEU A 20 4.02 -7.43 15.05
CA LEU A 20 3.49 -8.78 14.85
C LEU A 20 3.68 -9.26 13.42
N VAL A 21 3.43 -8.41 12.41
CA VAL A 21 3.65 -8.73 10.99
C VAL A 21 5.11 -9.11 10.74
N ILE A 22 6.06 -8.30 11.22
CA ILE A 22 7.50 -8.54 11.03
C ILE A 22 7.97 -9.84 11.74
N ARG A 23 7.34 -10.18 12.86
CA ARG A 23 7.67 -11.38 13.64
C ARG A 23 7.03 -12.66 13.09
N THR A 24 6.01 -12.55 12.29
CA THR A 24 5.21 -13.67 11.80
C THR A 24 5.73 -14.17 10.47
N ARG A 25 6.07 -15.46 10.40
CA ARG A 25 6.57 -16.12 9.18
C ARG A 25 5.49 -16.85 8.38
N ARG A 26 4.29 -16.99 8.93
CA ARG A 26 3.16 -17.61 8.25
C ARG A 26 2.41 -16.55 7.45
N LEU A 27 2.16 -16.80 6.16
CA LEU A 27 1.54 -15.82 5.27
C LEU A 27 0.08 -15.51 5.65
N PHE A 28 -0.70 -16.51 6.06
CA PHE A 28 -2.10 -16.27 6.44
C PHE A 28 -2.27 -15.26 7.57
N PRO A 29 -1.61 -15.40 8.75
CA PRO A 29 -1.66 -14.37 9.78
C PRO A 29 -1.13 -13.01 9.31
N VAL A 30 -0.13 -12.95 8.43
CA VAL A 30 0.37 -11.70 7.88
C VAL A 30 -0.70 -10.98 7.08
N VAL A 31 -1.44 -11.68 6.23
CA VAL A 31 -2.54 -11.09 5.45
C VAL A 31 -3.65 -10.57 6.36
N VAL A 32 -4.05 -11.35 7.37
CA VAL A 32 -5.07 -10.91 8.35
C VAL A 32 -4.60 -9.69 9.15
N LEU A 33 -3.34 -9.68 9.60
CA LEU A 33 -2.76 -8.54 10.32
C LEU A 33 -2.65 -7.30 9.42
N ALA A 34 -2.33 -7.46 8.13
CA ALA A 34 -2.31 -6.35 7.19
C ALA A 34 -3.70 -5.72 7.01
N GLY A 35 -4.75 -6.55 6.89
CA GLY A 35 -6.13 -6.07 6.87
C GLY A 35 -6.53 -5.36 8.17
N ALA A 36 -6.12 -5.88 9.33
CA ALA A 36 -6.34 -5.24 10.62
C ALA A 36 -5.59 -3.90 10.73
N TYR A 37 -4.35 -3.82 10.21
CA TYR A 37 -3.59 -2.58 10.13
C TYR A 37 -4.36 -1.50 9.34
N SER A 38 -4.88 -1.84 8.16
CA SER A 38 -5.69 -0.94 7.34
C SER A 38 -6.97 -0.48 8.05
N LEU A 39 -7.67 -1.36 8.78
CA LEU A 39 -8.84 -0.95 9.56
C LEU A 39 -8.49 0.04 10.68
N VAL A 40 -7.39 -0.18 11.38
CA VAL A 40 -6.92 0.75 12.43
C VAL A 40 -6.46 2.07 11.82
N SER A 41 -5.81 2.03 10.64
CA SER A 41 -5.45 3.24 9.88
C SER A 41 -6.69 4.02 9.45
N ALA A 42 -7.72 3.34 8.96
CA ALA A 42 -9.01 3.97 8.62
C ALA A 42 -9.66 4.62 9.85
N ALA A 43 -9.66 3.95 11.00
CA ALA A 43 -10.16 4.54 12.25
C ALA A 43 -9.35 5.79 12.67
N MET A 44 -8.05 5.78 12.46
CA MET A 44 -7.19 6.94 12.71
C MET A 44 -7.52 8.10 11.76
N PHE A 45 -7.75 7.84 10.46
CA PHE A 45 -8.17 8.86 9.51
C PHE A 45 -9.53 9.48 9.87
N VAL A 46 -10.50 8.68 10.36
CA VAL A 46 -11.75 9.24 10.89
C VAL A 46 -11.49 10.19 12.06
N ASN A 47 -10.60 9.82 12.99
CA ASN A 47 -10.28 10.66 14.14
C ASN A 47 -9.48 11.93 13.77
N LEU A 48 -8.91 11.97 12.57
CA LEU A 48 -8.24 13.14 11.98
C LEU A 48 -9.15 13.93 11.02
N ASP A 49 -10.46 13.69 11.04
CA ASP A 49 -11.48 14.31 10.17
C ASP A 49 -11.28 14.05 8.67
N ALA A 50 -10.48 13.03 8.31
CA ALA A 50 -10.23 12.62 6.92
C ALA A 50 -11.13 11.45 6.51
N VAL A 51 -12.45 11.64 6.56
CA VAL A 51 -13.46 10.57 6.41
C VAL A 51 -13.40 9.90 5.03
N ASP A 52 -13.22 10.67 3.95
CA ASP A 52 -13.14 10.12 2.59
C ASP A 52 -11.91 9.18 2.43
N VAL A 53 -10.76 9.56 3.02
CA VAL A 53 -9.57 8.71 3.04
C VAL A 53 -9.80 7.47 3.88
N ALA A 54 -10.51 7.59 5.02
CA ALA A 54 -10.86 6.45 5.86
C ALA A 54 -11.70 5.41 5.12
N PHE A 55 -12.69 5.85 4.33
CA PHE A 55 -13.52 4.96 3.51
C PHE A 55 -12.70 4.24 2.44
N THR A 56 -11.82 4.94 1.73
CA THR A 56 -10.97 4.32 0.70
C THR A 56 -9.99 3.33 1.30
N GLU A 57 -9.37 3.66 2.45
CA GLU A 57 -8.46 2.75 3.17
C GLU A 57 -9.20 1.50 3.66
N ALA A 58 -10.39 1.64 4.23
CA ALA A 58 -11.19 0.50 4.68
C ALA A 58 -11.64 -0.37 3.49
N ALA A 59 -12.08 0.22 2.39
CA ALA A 59 -12.56 -0.51 1.23
C ALA A 59 -11.44 -1.25 0.51
N VAL A 60 -10.32 -0.59 0.24
CA VAL A 60 -9.22 -1.15 -0.53
C VAL A 60 -8.25 -1.92 0.36
N GLY A 61 -7.74 -1.30 1.42
CA GLY A 61 -6.71 -1.89 2.27
C GLY A 61 -7.23 -3.05 3.09
N ALA A 62 -8.32 -2.86 3.83
CA ALA A 62 -8.89 -3.93 4.64
C ALA A 62 -9.76 -4.91 3.83
N GLY A 63 -10.47 -4.44 2.81
CA GLY A 63 -11.38 -5.25 2.00
C GLY A 63 -10.70 -5.91 0.80
N ILE A 64 -10.58 -5.19 -0.30
CA ILE A 64 -10.18 -5.73 -1.61
C ILE A 64 -8.78 -6.36 -1.55
N SER A 65 -7.81 -5.68 -0.95
CA SER A 65 -6.43 -6.18 -0.86
C SER A 65 -6.36 -7.48 -0.07
N THR A 66 -7.09 -7.58 1.04
CA THR A 66 -7.13 -8.80 1.86
C THR A 66 -7.69 -9.98 1.06
N VAL A 67 -8.79 -9.79 0.32
CA VAL A 67 -9.38 -10.83 -0.53
C VAL A 67 -8.40 -11.27 -1.62
N LEU A 68 -7.73 -10.32 -2.29
CA LEU A 68 -6.74 -10.63 -3.32
C LEU A 68 -5.53 -11.39 -2.75
N PHE A 69 -5.04 -11.00 -1.58
CA PHE A 69 -3.95 -11.73 -0.91
C PHE A 69 -4.36 -13.13 -0.49
N LEU A 70 -5.57 -13.32 0.03
CA LEU A 70 -6.10 -14.65 0.37
C LEU A 70 -6.23 -15.52 -0.89
N ALA A 71 -6.69 -14.97 -2.01
CA ALA A 71 -6.74 -15.67 -3.28
C ALA A 71 -5.34 -16.05 -3.79
N ALA A 72 -4.38 -15.13 -3.70
CA ALA A 72 -2.99 -15.38 -4.10
C ALA A 72 -2.33 -16.47 -3.23
N MET A 73 -2.69 -16.58 -1.96
CA MET A 73 -2.16 -17.61 -1.06
C MET A 73 -2.50 -19.04 -1.50
N ALA A 74 -3.56 -19.23 -2.31
CA ALA A 74 -3.85 -20.56 -2.87
C ALA A 74 -2.72 -21.09 -3.77
N TYR A 75 -1.86 -20.20 -4.27
CA TYR A 75 -0.74 -20.51 -5.17
C TYR A 75 0.63 -20.37 -4.51
N LEU A 76 0.68 -19.98 -3.25
CA LEU A 76 1.93 -19.71 -2.52
C LEU A 76 2.15 -20.73 -1.39
N PRO A 77 3.40 -20.99 -0.99
CA PRO A 77 3.67 -21.80 0.19
C PRO A 77 3.13 -21.09 1.45
N ALA A 78 2.65 -21.87 2.41
CA ALA A 78 2.03 -21.33 3.64
C ALA A 78 3.00 -20.55 4.56
N VAL A 79 4.30 -20.73 4.35
CA VAL A 79 5.36 -20.14 5.18
C VAL A 79 6.36 -19.43 4.28
N GLU A 80 6.83 -18.28 4.74
CA GLU A 80 7.92 -17.55 4.08
C GLU A 80 9.17 -18.42 3.93
N LYS A 81 9.80 -18.38 2.74
CA LYS A 81 11.10 -19.00 2.55
C LYS A 81 12.12 -18.31 3.44
N THR A 82 12.78 -19.08 4.30
CA THR A 82 13.88 -18.56 5.11
C THR A 82 14.93 -17.95 4.16
N PRO A 83 15.32 -16.70 4.32
CA PRO A 83 16.43 -16.15 3.55
C PRO A 83 17.66 -17.04 3.75
N PRO A 84 18.50 -17.27 2.72
CA PRO A 84 19.78 -17.88 2.93
C PRO A 84 20.49 -17.13 4.05
N GLU A 85 21.08 -17.87 5.00
CA GLU A 85 21.64 -17.44 6.28
C GLU A 85 22.00 -15.95 6.33
N ALA A 86 21.40 -15.25 7.28
CA ALA A 86 21.57 -13.81 7.43
C ALA A 86 23.07 -13.48 7.47
N LYS A 87 23.58 -12.99 6.36
CA LYS A 87 24.92 -12.43 6.28
C LYS A 87 25.02 -11.44 7.42
N GLY A 88 26.00 -11.64 8.30
CA GLY A 88 26.13 -11.02 9.61
C GLY A 88 25.74 -9.53 9.71
N VAL A 89 25.72 -9.00 10.90
CA VAL A 89 25.28 -7.63 11.30
C VAL A 89 25.71 -6.51 10.32
N GLY A 90 26.78 -6.72 9.55
CA GLY A 90 27.27 -5.77 8.54
C GLY A 90 26.28 -5.40 7.41
N HIS A 91 25.29 -6.25 7.13
CA HIS A 91 24.24 -5.92 6.13
C HIS A 91 23.04 -5.19 6.73
N ILE A 92 22.84 -5.27 8.04
CA ILE A 92 21.72 -4.61 8.72
C ILE A 92 22.07 -3.14 8.99
N MET A 93 23.35 -2.82 9.22
CA MET A 93 23.80 -1.47 9.57
C MET A 93 23.45 -0.41 8.51
N PRO A 94 23.75 -0.59 7.21
CA PRO A 94 23.40 0.43 6.21
C PRO A 94 21.87 0.62 6.09
N ALA A 95 21.09 -0.45 6.17
CA ALA A 95 19.63 -0.35 6.15
C ALA A 95 19.11 0.41 7.39
N LEU A 96 19.64 0.13 8.58
CA LEU A 96 19.30 0.84 9.81
C LEU A 96 19.65 2.31 9.73
N ILE A 97 20.83 2.66 9.22
CA ILE A 97 21.26 4.06 9.04
C ILE A 97 20.31 4.79 8.11
N ILE A 98 19.94 4.20 6.97
CA ILE A 98 18.99 4.78 6.03
C ILE A 98 17.63 4.99 6.67
N CYS A 99 17.09 4.01 7.39
CA CYS A 99 15.81 4.12 8.08
C CYS A 99 15.83 5.20 9.18
N VAL A 100 16.89 5.27 9.99
CA VAL A 100 17.03 6.29 11.05
C VAL A 100 17.16 7.68 10.42
N PHE A 101 17.95 7.82 9.37
CA PHE A 101 18.11 9.08 8.66
C PHE A 101 16.80 9.55 8.02
N ALA A 102 16.08 8.66 7.31
CA ALA A 102 14.78 8.97 6.75
C ALA A 102 13.75 9.34 7.84
N GLY A 103 13.73 8.60 8.95
CA GLY A 103 12.87 8.92 10.10
C GLY A 103 13.19 10.28 10.71
N ALA A 104 14.47 10.61 10.86
CA ALA A 104 14.90 11.92 11.36
C ALA A 104 14.47 13.07 10.44
N LEU A 105 14.60 12.90 9.13
CA LEU A 105 14.12 13.88 8.15
C LEU A 105 12.60 14.09 8.22
N LEU A 106 11.83 13.01 8.34
CA LEU A 106 10.37 13.09 8.50
C LEU A 106 9.97 13.80 9.79
N VAL A 107 10.65 13.51 10.90
CA VAL A 107 10.39 14.21 12.17
C VAL A 107 10.77 15.69 12.05
N ALA A 108 11.89 16.04 11.44
CA ALA A 108 12.29 17.42 11.22
C ALA A 108 11.25 18.17 10.37
N ALA A 109 10.77 17.57 9.28
CA ALA A 109 9.71 18.15 8.46
C ALA A 109 8.39 18.32 9.24
N ALA A 110 8.04 17.35 10.10
CA ALA A 110 6.80 17.42 10.88
C ALA A 110 6.80 18.55 11.92
N VAL A 111 7.97 18.95 12.43
CA VAL A 111 8.09 20.06 13.40
C VAL A 111 7.72 21.41 12.77
N GLU A 112 7.89 21.56 11.45
CA GLU A 112 7.55 22.81 10.72
C GLU A 112 6.07 22.89 10.35
N LEU A 113 5.30 21.80 10.52
CA LEU A 113 3.88 21.79 10.24
C LEU A 113 3.10 22.59 11.30
N PRO A 114 2.06 23.35 10.91
CA PRO A 114 1.20 24.00 11.87
C PRO A 114 0.49 22.97 12.76
N PRO A 115 0.12 23.36 13.99
CA PRO A 115 -0.61 22.47 14.89
C PRO A 115 -1.91 21.94 14.26
N VAL A 116 -2.27 20.70 14.56
CA VAL A 116 -3.51 20.10 14.08
C VAL A 116 -4.71 20.90 14.63
N GLY A 117 -5.60 21.30 13.72
CA GLY A 117 -6.79 22.09 14.07
C GLY A 117 -6.55 23.60 14.23
N ASP A 118 -5.38 24.12 13.83
CA ASP A 118 -5.14 25.56 13.81
C ASP A 118 -6.00 26.23 12.70
N PRO A 119 -6.95 27.09 13.05
CA PRO A 119 -7.79 27.79 12.08
C PRO A 119 -7.03 28.80 11.21
N LEU A 120 -5.83 29.20 11.62
CA LEU A 120 -4.96 30.10 10.88
C LEU A 120 -3.92 29.38 10.02
N ALA A 121 -3.94 28.05 9.99
CA ALA A 121 -3.06 27.28 9.13
C ALA A 121 -3.23 27.69 7.64
N PRO A 122 -2.15 27.69 6.84
CA PRO A 122 -2.18 28.15 5.44
C PRO A 122 -3.29 27.53 4.58
N PRO A 123 -3.64 26.23 4.70
CA PRO A 123 -4.76 25.67 3.94
C PRO A 123 -6.09 26.35 4.23
N HIS A 124 -6.37 26.69 5.50
CA HIS A 124 -7.62 27.29 5.93
C HIS A 124 -7.77 28.77 5.52
N THR A 125 -6.67 29.47 5.38
CA THR A 125 -6.68 30.90 5.00
C THR A 125 -6.52 31.13 3.50
N HIS A 126 -6.10 30.12 2.73
CA HIS A 126 -5.83 30.27 1.30
C HIS A 126 -6.78 29.46 0.40
N VAL A 127 -6.67 28.15 0.37
CA VAL A 127 -7.39 27.32 -0.63
C VAL A 127 -8.73 26.77 -0.13
N ALA A 128 -8.86 26.47 1.15
CA ALA A 128 -10.07 25.86 1.70
C ALA A 128 -11.30 26.74 1.55
N PRO A 129 -11.26 28.07 1.83
CA PRO A 129 -12.43 28.93 1.61
C PRO A 129 -12.94 28.87 0.18
N ARG A 130 -12.04 28.95 -0.80
CA ARG A 130 -12.40 28.88 -2.20
C ARG A 130 -13.06 27.55 -2.57
N TYR A 131 -12.49 26.43 -2.12
CA TYR A 131 -13.05 25.11 -2.42
C TYR A 131 -14.43 24.92 -1.78
N LEU A 132 -14.62 25.40 -0.55
CA LEU A 132 -15.88 25.28 0.18
C LEU A 132 -16.98 26.15 -0.43
N GLU A 133 -16.67 27.38 -0.82
CA GLU A 133 -17.63 28.34 -1.35
C GLU A 133 -18.02 28.04 -2.81
N GLU A 134 -17.03 27.71 -3.65
CA GLU A 134 -17.26 27.54 -5.09
C GLU A 134 -17.78 26.13 -5.44
N SER A 135 -17.50 25.10 -4.65
CA SER A 135 -17.85 23.73 -4.94
C SER A 135 -19.36 23.53 -5.14
N GLY A 136 -20.16 24.02 -4.21
CA GLY A 136 -21.63 23.93 -4.28
C GLY A 136 -22.25 24.88 -5.27
N SER A 137 -21.74 26.12 -5.35
CA SER A 137 -22.35 27.20 -6.14
C SER A 137 -21.97 27.12 -7.63
N PHE A 138 -20.72 26.79 -7.95
CA PHE A 138 -20.19 26.82 -9.31
C PHE A 138 -20.23 25.45 -10.00
N LEU A 139 -19.85 24.39 -9.29
CA LEU A 139 -19.77 23.03 -9.85
C LEU A 139 -20.99 22.17 -9.50
N HIS A 140 -21.86 22.62 -8.62
CA HIS A 140 -23.06 21.90 -8.16
C HIS A 140 -22.79 20.48 -7.63
N ILE A 141 -21.58 20.23 -7.11
CA ILE A 141 -21.17 18.98 -6.52
C ILE A 141 -21.18 19.12 -5.00
N PRO A 142 -22.02 18.35 -4.27
CA PRO A 142 -22.17 18.52 -2.83
C PRO A 142 -20.93 18.08 -2.03
N ASN A 143 -20.14 17.15 -2.56
CA ASN A 143 -18.91 16.67 -1.90
C ASN A 143 -17.70 17.47 -2.40
N VAL A 144 -17.10 18.25 -1.51
CA VAL A 144 -15.96 19.12 -1.81
C VAL A 144 -14.72 18.33 -2.21
N VAL A 145 -14.46 17.16 -1.59
CA VAL A 145 -13.33 16.30 -1.94
C VAL A 145 -13.45 15.82 -3.39
N THR A 146 -14.64 15.37 -3.79
CA THR A 146 -14.91 14.98 -5.18
C THR A 146 -14.69 16.16 -6.14
N THR A 147 -15.10 17.35 -5.78
CA THR A 147 -14.90 18.56 -6.59
C THR A 147 -13.41 18.88 -6.76
N VAL A 148 -12.64 18.80 -5.69
CA VAL A 148 -11.19 19.03 -5.72
C VAL A 148 -10.50 18.00 -6.62
N LEU A 149 -10.79 16.73 -6.45
CA LEU A 149 -10.17 15.64 -7.21
C LEU A 149 -10.57 15.63 -8.69
N ALA A 150 -11.84 15.95 -8.99
CA ALA A 150 -12.33 15.89 -10.36
C ALA A 150 -12.11 17.17 -11.18
N SER A 151 -12.01 18.32 -10.53
CA SER A 151 -11.94 19.62 -11.19
C SER A 151 -10.72 20.44 -10.82
N TYR A 152 -10.63 20.94 -9.58
CA TYR A 152 -9.56 21.87 -9.19
C TYR A 152 -8.16 21.25 -9.30
N ARG A 153 -8.03 19.96 -8.96
CA ARG A 153 -6.80 19.18 -9.02
C ARG A 153 -6.97 17.91 -9.85
N GLY A 154 -7.78 17.97 -10.89
CA GLY A 154 -8.03 16.83 -11.78
C GLY A 154 -6.77 16.25 -12.43
N PHE A 155 -5.72 17.05 -12.59
CA PHE A 155 -4.43 16.59 -13.12
C PHE A 155 -3.72 15.62 -12.17
N ASP A 156 -3.86 15.80 -10.84
CA ASP A 156 -3.32 14.86 -9.86
C ASP A 156 -3.99 13.48 -9.99
N THR A 157 -5.32 13.48 -10.11
CA THR A 157 -6.12 12.25 -10.33
C THR A 157 -5.82 11.58 -11.67
N PHE A 158 -5.50 12.35 -12.70
CA PHE A 158 -4.99 11.81 -13.95
C PHE A 158 -3.65 11.08 -13.75
N GLY A 159 -2.73 11.67 -12.98
CA GLY A 159 -1.47 11.03 -12.59
C GLY A 159 -1.67 9.71 -11.85
N GLU A 160 -2.62 9.64 -10.91
CA GLU A 160 -2.99 8.41 -10.22
C GLU A 160 -3.49 7.33 -11.19
N THR A 161 -4.33 7.71 -12.16
CA THR A 161 -4.84 6.79 -13.18
C THR A 161 -3.70 6.20 -14.02
N VAL A 162 -2.70 7.01 -14.37
CA VAL A 162 -1.51 6.55 -15.10
C VAL A 162 -0.69 5.57 -14.26
N VAL A 163 -0.52 5.84 -12.95
CA VAL A 163 0.20 4.93 -12.04
C VAL A 163 -0.51 3.59 -11.91
N VAL A 164 -1.84 3.58 -11.74
CA VAL A 164 -2.64 2.34 -11.68
C VAL A 164 -2.54 1.55 -12.98
N PHE A 165 -2.60 2.24 -14.13
CA PHE A 165 -2.43 1.61 -15.44
C PHE A 165 -1.03 0.99 -15.59
N ALA A 166 0.02 1.71 -15.21
CA ALA A 166 1.39 1.21 -15.23
C ALA A 166 1.59 -0.01 -14.33
N ALA A 167 0.98 0.00 -13.13
CA ALA A 167 0.97 -1.15 -12.23
C ALA A 167 0.29 -2.37 -12.87
N GLY A 168 -0.86 -2.18 -13.52
CA GLY A 168 -1.57 -3.23 -14.26
C GLY A 168 -0.72 -3.82 -15.40
N LEU A 169 -0.05 -2.98 -16.18
CA LEU A 169 0.88 -3.42 -17.22
C LEU A 169 2.07 -4.20 -16.62
N GLY A 170 2.63 -3.73 -15.50
CA GLY A 170 3.71 -4.43 -14.81
C GLY A 170 3.31 -5.84 -14.39
N VAL A 171 2.13 -6.02 -13.82
CA VAL A 171 1.57 -7.34 -13.48
C VAL A 171 1.41 -8.22 -14.72
N LEU A 172 0.85 -7.69 -15.81
CA LEU A 172 0.69 -8.44 -17.07
C LEU A 172 2.03 -8.90 -17.64
N VAL A 173 3.05 -8.06 -17.63
CA VAL A 173 4.40 -8.40 -18.11
C VAL A 173 5.03 -9.49 -17.25
N LEU A 174 4.89 -9.40 -15.93
CA LEU A 174 5.38 -10.44 -15.02
C LEU A 174 4.70 -11.78 -15.27
N LEU A 175 3.37 -11.80 -15.40
CA LEU A 175 2.61 -13.03 -15.66
C LEU A 175 2.94 -13.62 -17.04
N ALA A 176 3.13 -12.78 -18.07
CA ALA A 176 3.53 -13.24 -19.40
C ALA A 176 4.94 -13.86 -19.41
N GLY A 177 5.85 -13.36 -18.58
CA GLY A 177 7.18 -13.96 -18.38
C GLY A 177 7.10 -15.37 -17.80
N PHE A 178 6.29 -15.58 -16.79
CA PHE A 178 6.09 -16.90 -16.17
C PHE A 178 5.51 -17.92 -17.16
N THR A 179 4.55 -17.55 -17.98
CA THR A 179 3.94 -18.46 -18.97
C THR A 179 4.91 -18.86 -20.07
N ARG A 180 5.81 -17.99 -20.50
CA ARG A 180 6.86 -18.28 -21.46
C ARG A 180 7.89 -19.28 -20.93
N THR A 181 8.35 -19.09 -19.71
CA THR A 181 9.32 -19.98 -19.04
C THR A 181 8.71 -21.36 -18.82
N ALA A 182 7.47 -21.46 -18.34
CA ALA A 182 6.78 -22.73 -18.15
C ALA A 182 6.56 -23.50 -19.48
N ARG A 183 6.28 -22.79 -20.56
CA ARG A 183 6.16 -23.39 -21.90
C ARG A 183 7.49 -23.92 -22.43
N ALA A 184 8.56 -23.16 -22.27
CA ALA A 184 9.90 -23.57 -22.69
C ALA A 184 10.38 -24.82 -21.93
N THR A 185 10.16 -24.88 -20.62
CA THR A 185 10.50 -26.05 -19.78
C THR A 185 9.69 -27.29 -20.22
N LYS A 186 8.39 -27.12 -20.51
CA LYS A 186 7.55 -28.23 -20.95
C LYS A 186 7.94 -28.75 -22.34
N SER A 187 8.33 -27.87 -23.26
CA SER A 187 8.80 -28.22 -24.60
C SER A 187 10.11 -29.02 -24.54
N ALA A 188 11.07 -28.57 -23.72
CA ALA A 188 12.33 -29.28 -23.51
C ALA A 188 12.14 -30.68 -22.88
N ALA A 189 11.20 -30.82 -21.94
CA ALA A 189 10.89 -32.09 -21.30
C ALA A 189 10.19 -33.09 -22.25
N VAL A 190 9.43 -32.62 -23.25
CA VAL A 190 8.79 -33.44 -24.27
C VAL A 190 9.80 -33.92 -25.31
N GLU A 191 10.81 -33.11 -25.65
CA GLU A 191 11.86 -33.45 -26.61
C GLU A 191 12.82 -34.50 -26.05
N ASP A 192 13.06 -34.52 -24.71
CA ASP A 192 13.90 -35.51 -24.03
C ASP A 192 13.17 -36.87 -23.85
N THR A 193 11.86 -36.92 -24.01
CA THR A 193 11.06 -38.16 -23.88
C THR A 193 10.71 -38.85 -25.22
N THR A 194 11.07 -38.29 -26.36
CA THR A 194 10.95 -39.00 -27.66
C THR A 194 12.08 -40.00 -27.80
N PRO A 195 11.81 -41.31 -27.73
CA PRO A 195 12.83 -42.33 -28.03
C PRO A 195 13.24 -42.15 -29.49
N GLY A 196 14.53 -41.99 -29.73
CA GLY A 196 15.08 -42.05 -31.08
C GLY A 196 14.56 -43.27 -31.77
N GLU A 197 13.76 -43.10 -32.81
CA GLU A 197 13.32 -44.15 -33.73
C GLU A 197 14.57 -44.67 -34.38
N GLY A 198 14.95 -45.85 -33.92
CA GLY A 198 16.20 -46.51 -34.34
C GLY A 198 16.19 -46.78 -35.82
N ASP A 199 17.26 -46.40 -36.42
CA ASP A 199 17.76 -46.81 -37.72
C ASP A 199 17.99 -48.35 -37.66
N ASP A 200 16.96 -49.08 -38.16
CA ASP A 200 17.11 -50.51 -38.47
C ASP A 200 16.67 -50.68 -39.93
N ALA A 201 17.65 -50.67 -40.81
CA ALA A 201 17.55 -51.23 -42.17
C ALA A 201 18.88 -51.88 -42.57
#